data_c5f675e9804ff495ead542f7b5f4470c
#
_entry.id   c5f675e9804ff495ead542f7b5f4470c
#
_cell.length_a   1.000
_cell.length_b   1.000
_cell.length_c   1.000
_cell.angle_alpha   90.00
_cell.angle_beta   90.00
_cell.angle_gamma   90.00
#
_symmetry.space_group_name_H-M   'P 1'
#
loop_
_entity.id
_entity.type
_entity.pdbx_description
1 polymer ?
#
loop_
_entity_poly.entity_id
_entity_poly.type
_entity_poly.pdbx_seq_one_letter_code
_entity_poly.pdbx_strand_id
1 'polypeptide(L)' 'MKTEDQYLMFVRWSEEDSLYLGYCPDLFPYGATCHSGNQQEAYRLLCEIVSETVADAAAEGRTLPEPRTRPMRELEVA' A
#
# COMPACT_ATOMS: atom_id res chain seq x y z
N MET A 1 14.27 9.93 -0.32
CA MET A 1 13.14 8.99 -0.41
C MET A 1 11.96 9.53 0.38
N LYS A 2 10.77 9.47 -0.20
CA LYS A 2 9.58 9.91 0.51
C LYS A 2 9.17 8.88 1.56
N THR A 3 8.50 9.34 2.61
CA THR A 3 8.04 8.46 3.67
C THR A 3 7.16 7.33 3.14
N GLU A 4 6.24 7.65 2.23
CA GLU A 4 5.35 6.64 1.66
C GLU A 4 6.06 5.56 0.88
N ASP A 5 7.27 5.82 0.40
CA ASP A 5 8.04 4.84 -0.35
C ASP A 5 8.60 3.72 0.53
N GLN A 6 8.53 3.87 1.84
CA GLN A 6 9.01 2.86 2.77
C GLN A 6 8.02 1.71 2.96
N TYR A 7 6.78 1.91 2.57
CA TYR A 7 5.74 0.91 2.76
C TYR A 7 5.58 0.04 1.53
N LEU A 8 5.37 -1.24 1.76
CA LEU A 8 5.07 -2.14 0.66
C LEU A 8 3.68 -1.85 0.12
N MET A 9 3.60 -1.68 -1.18
CA MET A 9 2.34 -1.49 -1.89
C MET A 9 2.28 -2.48 -3.03
N PHE A 10 1.16 -3.16 -3.21
CA PHE A 10 1.03 -4.08 -4.32
C PHE A 10 -0.41 -4.19 -4.78
N VAL A 11 -0.58 -4.68 -6.00
CA VAL A 11 -1.88 -4.89 -6.61
C VAL A 11 -1.96 -6.34 -7.05
N ARG A 12 -3.12 -6.96 -6.86
CA ARG A 12 -3.34 -8.33 -7.32
C ARG A 12 -4.74 -8.47 -7.88
N TRP A 13 -4.89 -9.44 -8.77
CA TRP A 13 -6.19 -9.78 -9.33
C TRP A 13 -7.02 -10.57 -8.32
N SER A 14 -8.29 -10.24 -8.21
CA SER A 14 -9.23 -10.98 -7.38
C SER A 14 -10.25 -11.66 -8.28
N GLU A 15 -10.19 -12.99 -8.35
CA GLU A 15 -11.17 -13.77 -9.11
C GLU A 15 -12.58 -13.58 -8.59
N GLU A 16 -12.68 -13.53 -7.27
CA GLU A 16 -13.96 -13.40 -6.58
C GLU A 16 -14.68 -12.11 -6.96
N ASP A 17 -13.92 -11.03 -7.03
CA ASP A 17 -14.48 -9.70 -7.29
C ASP A 17 -14.39 -9.30 -8.75
N SER A 18 -13.63 -10.03 -9.53
CA SER A 18 -13.32 -9.68 -10.94
C SER A 18 -12.73 -8.27 -11.04
N LEU A 19 -11.85 -7.95 -10.14
CA LEU A 19 -11.20 -6.64 -10.04
C LEU A 19 -9.76 -6.81 -9.59
N TYR A 20 -8.96 -5.78 -9.84
CA TYR A 20 -7.64 -5.66 -9.26
C TYR A 20 -7.78 -4.94 -7.93
N LEU A 21 -7.14 -5.47 -6.90
CA LEU A 21 -7.19 -4.91 -5.56
C LEU A 21 -5.81 -4.39 -5.17
N GLY A 22 -5.79 -3.20 -4.56
CA GLY A 22 -4.55 -2.59 -4.08
C GLY A 22 -4.42 -2.74 -2.58
N TYR A 23 -3.19 -3.04 -2.13
CA TYR A 23 -2.90 -3.31 -0.72
C TYR A 23 -1.70 -2.53 -0.24
N CYS A 24 -1.80 -2.02 0.98
CA CYS A 24 -0.65 -1.49 1.71
C CYS A 24 -0.79 -2.00 3.14
N PRO A 25 -0.31 -3.22 3.42
CA PRO A 25 -0.63 -3.91 4.67
C PRO A 25 -0.24 -3.19 5.94
N ASP A 26 0.87 -2.47 5.93
CA ASP A 26 1.33 -1.80 7.15
C ASP A 26 0.47 -0.60 7.54
N LEU A 27 -0.12 0.07 6.56
CA LEU A 27 -1.01 1.20 6.83
C LEU A 27 -2.46 0.77 6.92
N PHE A 28 -2.84 -0.23 6.16
CA PHE A 28 -4.24 -0.68 6.07
C PHE A 28 -4.29 -2.20 6.24
N PRO A 29 -4.21 -2.69 7.48
CA PRO A 29 -4.13 -4.14 7.73
C PRO A 29 -5.44 -4.90 7.56
N TYR A 30 -6.51 -4.21 7.23
CA TYR A 30 -7.83 -4.84 7.16
C TYR A 30 -8.17 -5.45 5.81
N GLY A 31 -7.27 -5.37 4.85
CA GLY A 31 -7.50 -5.92 3.52
C GLY A 31 -7.23 -4.91 2.42
N ALA A 32 -7.95 -5.04 1.31
CA ALA A 32 -7.74 -4.18 0.16
C ALA A 32 -8.10 -2.72 0.48
N THR A 33 -7.26 -1.81 0.00
CA THR A 33 -7.43 -0.37 0.20
C THR A 33 -8.21 0.25 -0.95
N CYS A 34 -8.06 -0.29 -2.15
CA CYS A 34 -8.72 0.24 -3.34
C CYS A 34 -8.92 -0.88 -4.35
N HIS A 35 -9.65 -0.58 -5.41
CA HIS A 35 -9.90 -1.54 -6.47
C HIS A 35 -10.11 -0.83 -7.80
N SER A 36 -9.91 -1.55 -8.90
CA SER A 36 -10.17 -1.05 -10.24
C SER A 36 -10.21 -2.23 -11.22
N GLY A 37 -10.89 -2.06 -12.33
CA GLY A 37 -10.87 -3.03 -13.41
C GLY A 37 -9.57 -3.03 -14.21
N ASN A 38 -8.69 -2.08 -13.94
CA ASN A 38 -7.41 -1.90 -14.62
C ASN A 38 -6.29 -1.93 -13.58
N GLN A 39 -5.27 -2.76 -13.83
CA GLN A 39 -4.18 -2.92 -12.89
C GLN A 39 -3.41 -1.63 -12.60
N GLN A 40 -3.11 -0.89 -13.65
CA GLN A 40 -2.35 0.37 -13.50
C GLN A 40 -3.18 1.40 -12.75
N GLU A 41 -4.47 1.46 -13.01
CA GLU A 41 -5.36 2.37 -12.31
C GLU A 41 -5.46 2.03 -10.84
N ALA A 42 -5.54 0.73 -10.51
CA ALA A 42 -5.58 0.30 -9.12
C ALA A 42 -4.32 0.75 -8.38
N TYR A 43 -3.16 0.62 -9.03
CA TYR A 43 -1.91 1.04 -8.41
C TYR A 43 -1.84 2.56 -8.25
N ARG A 44 -2.32 3.29 -9.23
CA ARG A 44 -2.36 4.76 -9.15
C ARG A 44 -3.23 5.22 -7.98
N LEU A 45 -4.41 4.60 -7.84
CA LEU A 45 -5.30 4.92 -6.72
C LEU A 45 -4.66 4.59 -5.38
N LEU A 46 -3.98 3.45 -5.32
CA LEU A 46 -3.30 3.04 -4.11
C LEU A 46 -2.23 4.06 -3.69
N CYS A 47 -1.44 4.52 -4.65
CA CYS A 47 -0.40 5.51 -4.40
C CYS A 47 -1.00 6.82 -3.88
N GLU A 48 -2.12 7.24 -4.45
CA GLU A 48 -2.79 8.46 -3.99
C GLU A 48 -3.28 8.32 -2.56
N ILE A 49 -3.90 7.20 -2.24
CA ILE A 49 -4.43 6.97 -0.90
C ILE A 49 -3.31 6.93 0.14
N VAL A 50 -2.23 6.23 -0.17
CA VAL A 50 -1.08 6.15 0.73
C VAL A 50 -0.46 7.52 0.94
N SER A 51 -0.29 8.27 -0.14
CA SER A 51 0.27 9.62 -0.09
C SER A 51 -0.57 10.55 0.77
N GLU A 52 -1.89 10.51 0.61
CA GLU A 52 -2.81 11.30 1.41
C GLU A 52 -2.78 10.92 2.87
N THR A 53 -2.70 9.63 3.16
CA THR A 53 -2.64 9.13 4.52
C THR A 53 -1.39 9.62 5.24
N VAL A 54 -0.25 9.58 4.54
CA VAL A 54 1.01 10.07 5.09
C VAL A 54 0.94 11.59 5.33
N ALA A 55 0.40 12.33 4.37
CA ALA A 55 0.28 13.78 4.48
C ALA A 55 -0.66 14.17 5.63
N ASP A 56 -1.78 13.48 5.76
CA ASP A 56 -2.73 13.74 6.84
C ASP A 56 -2.13 13.46 8.21
N ALA A 57 -1.38 12.38 8.33
CA ALA A 57 -0.72 12.05 9.58
C ALA A 57 0.29 13.13 9.97
N ALA A 58 1.05 13.62 9.00
CA ALA A 58 2.02 14.70 9.26
C ALA A 58 1.32 15.97 9.70
N ALA A 59 0.22 16.32 9.03
CA ALA A 59 -0.53 17.53 9.35
C ALA A 59 -1.18 17.46 10.73
N GLU A 60 -1.60 16.27 11.15
CA GLU A 60 -2.27 16.07 12.44
C GLU A 60 -1.31 15.68 13.56
N GLY A 61 -0.04 15.52 13.25
CA GLY A 61 0.94 15.11 14.25
C GLY A 61 0.79 13.66 14.70
N ARG A 62 0.15 12.81 13.88
CA ARG A 62 -0.03 11.41 14.20
C ARG A 62 1.21 10.61 13.82
N THR A 63 1.50 9.60 14.63
CA THR A 63 2.59 8.67 14.34
C THR A 63 2.10 7.59 13.41
N LEU A 64 2.84 7.38 12.32
CA LEU A 64 2.54 6.30 11.38
C LEU A 64 3.13 4.97 11.87
N PRO A 65 2.51 3.84 11.51
CA PRO A 65 3.11 2.54 11.80
C PRO A 65 4.46 2.40 11.12
N GLU A 66 5.35 1.64 11.74
CA GLU A 66 6.63 1.35 11.12
C GLU A 66 6.46 0.35 9.98
N PRO A 67 7.22 0.50 8.88
CA PRO A 67 7.17 -0.47 7.79
C PRO A 67 7.73 -1.81 8.25
N ARG A 68 6.87 -2.81 8.34
CA ARG A 68 7.25 -4.14 8.80
C ARG A 68 7.25 -5.18 7.72
N THR A 69 6.43 -4.98 6.68
CA THR A 69 6.37 -5.91 5.58
C THR A 69 7.62 -5.78 4.75
N ARG A 70 8.32 -6.89 4.57
CA ARG A 70 9.62 -6.88 3.89
C ARG A 70 9.54 -7.47 2.50
N PRO A 71 10.30 -6.92 1.58
CA PRO A 71 10.37 -7.49 0.24
C PRO A 71 11.19 -8.78 0.23
N MET A 72 11.09 -9.47 -0.88
CA MET A 72 11.74 -10.77 -1.07
C MET A 72 13.26 -10.75 -0.85
N ARG A 73 13.90 -9.63 -1.07
CA ARG A 73 15.35 -9.59 -0.97
C ARG A 73 15.89 -9.98 0.40
N GLU A 74 15.06 -9.96 1.42
CA GLU A 74 15.49 -10.37 2.73
C GLU A 74 15.78 -11.86 2.82
N LEU A 75 15.23 -12.62 1.91
CA LEU A 75 15.48 -14.05 1.84
C LEU A 75 16.86 -14.36 1.30
N GLU A 76 17.45 -13.42 0.60
CA GLU A 76 18.77 -13.58 -0.02
C GLU A 76 19.89 -13.57 1.00
N VAL A 77 19.62 -12.98 2.13
CA VAL A 77 20.64 -12.81 3.17
C VAL A 77 20.79 -14.04 4.03
N ALA A 78 19.80 -14.90 4.01
CA ALA A 78 19.77 -16.09 4.85
C ALA A 78 20.78 -17.16 4.46
#